data_61b3200505a2c2cf3fc1faaee00b2e34
#
_entry.id   61b3200505a2c2cf3fc1faaee00b2e34
#
_cell.length_a   1.000
_cell.length_b   1.000
_cell.length_c   1.000
_cell.angle_alpha   90.00
_cell.angle_beta   90.00
_cell.angle_gamma   90.00
#
_symmetry.space_group_name_H-M   'P 1'
#
loop_
_entity.id
_entity.type
_entity.pdbx_description
1 polymer ?
#
loop_
_entity_poly.entity_id
_entity_poly.type
_entity_poly.pdbx_seq_one_letter_code
_entity_poly.pdbx_strand_id
1 'polypeptide(L)'
;MEEPTRRNVQAAFGKEELIDGIPYSDWNDYIGKAAPVYLNDYSRMQLQHTKISMCFSALVFGPFYFFYRKAWKPAFGFLAAELVVALPTLLSMMQATGSPLTAGISSTAIVVLSRIMTVFSFALVMLRTLYAKWLYRKSAAERIRRIRAEFPDAAQRRAVLSAQGGVSIAGVIGAFVLLMVLGCLLYTSPSPRDG
;
A
#
# COMPACT_ATOMS: atom_id res chain seq x y z
N MET A 1 -26.24 -21.26 15.65
CA MET A 1 -24.84 -21.65 15.35
C MET A 1 -23.98 -20.46 15.68
N GLU A 2 -23.51 -20.38 16.92
CA GLU A 2 -22.77 -19.23 17.44
C GLU A 2 -21.34 -19.24 16.90
N GLU A 3 -20.87 -18.08 16.53
CA GLU A 3 -19.56 -17.79 15.98
C GLU A 3 -18.44 -18.07 17.02
N PRO A 4 -17.78 -19.24 17.01
CA PRO A 4 -16.79 -19.59 18.03
C PRO A 4 -15.47 -18.84 17.88
N THR A 5 -15.31 -18.09 16.78
CA THR A 5 -14.02 -17.55 16.35
C THR A 5 -13.59 -16.29 17.11
N ARG A 6 -14.52 -15.42 17.54
CA ARG A 6 -14.18 -14.15 18.22
C ARG A 6 -13.79 -14.33 19.68
N ARG A 7 -14.47 -15.22 20.38
CA ARG A 7 -14.26 -15.45 21.82
C ARG A 7 -12.99 -16.26 22.09
N ASN A 8 -12.68 -17.23 21.22
CA ASN A 8 -11.49 -18.09 21.36
C ASN A 8 -10.18 -17.37 21.03
N VAL A 9 -10.19 -16.43 20.09
CA VAL A 9 -9.00 -15.61 19.78
C VAL A 9 -8.72 -14.63 20.93
N GLN A 10 -9.74 -14.04 21.54
CA GLN A 10 -9.59 -13.15 22.69
C GLN A 10 -9.18 -13.87 23.99
N ALA A 11 -9.53 -15.15 24.13
CA ALA A 11 -9.17 -15.98 25.29
C ALA A 11 -7.77 -16.61 25.14
N ALA A 12 -7.34 -16.89 23.92
CA ALA A 12 -6.01 -17.45 23.63
C ALA A 12 -4.89 -16.41 23.77
N PHE A 13 -5.20 -15.13 23.58
CA PHE A 13 -4.25 -14.04 23.79
C PHE A 13 -4.59 -13.35 25.13
N GLY A 14 -3.81 -13.67 26.16
CA GLY A 14 -3.91 -13.02 27.46
C GLY A 14 -3.91 -11.50 27.30
N LYS A 15 -4.59 -10.79 28.22
CA LYS A 15 -4.83 -9.34 28.19
C LYS A 15 -3.59 -8.43 28.03
N GLU A 16 -2.38 -8.97 27.94
CA GLU A 16 -1.10 -8.26 27.92
C GLU A 16 -0.17 -8.65 26.76
N GLU A 17 -0.66 -9.33 25.72
CA GLU A 17 0.23 -9.65 24.60
C GLU A 17 0.63 -8.38 23.85
N LEU A 18 1.95 -8.16 23.81
CA LEU A 18 2.57 -7.00 23.17
C LEU A 18 3.05 -7.39 21.75
N ILE A 19 2.54 -6.71 20.74
CA ILE A 19 3.08 -6.79 19.39
C ILE A 19 3.92 -5.53 19.15
N ASP A 20 5.22 -5.69 18.91
CA ASP A 20 6.18 -4.57 18.79
C ASP A 20 6.21 -3.63 20.02
N GLY A 21 5.94 -4.15 21.22
CA GLY A 21 5.84 -3.35 22.44
C GLY A 21 4.56 -2.50 22.55
N ILE A 22 3.56 -2.79 21.72
CA ILE A 22 2.26 -2.12 21.71
C ILE A 22 1.19 -3.11 22.17
N PRO A 23 0.31 -2.75 23.14
CA PRO A 23 -0.77 -3.61 23.59
C PRO A 23 -1.72 -3.98 22.46
N TYR A 24 -2.22 -5.21 22.52
CA TYR A 24 -3.22 -5.72 21.57
C TYR A 24 -4.45 -4.81 21.45
N SER A 25 -4.89 -4.20 22.54
CA SER A 25 -6.02 -3.26 22.56
C SER A 25 -5.81 -2.06 21.65
N ASP A 26 -4.62 -1.44 21.69
CA ASP A 26 -4.31 -0.26 20.86
C ASP A 26 -4.25 -0.63 19.37
N TRP A 27 -3.73 -1.82 19.06
CA TRP A 27 -3.76 -2.36 17.70
C TRP A 27 -5.19 -2.60 17.20
N ASN A 28 -6.03 -3.21 18.06
CA ASN A 28 -7.42 -3.48 17.72
C ASN A 28 -8.20 -2.19 17.46
N ASP A 29 -8.03 -1.19 18.30
CA ASP A 29 -8.68 0.10 18.15
C ASP A 29 -8.19 0.84 16.88
N TYR A 30 -6.90 0.69 16.50
CA TYR A 30 -6.35 1.30 15.30
C TYR A 30 -6.75 0.58 14.00
N ILE A 31 -6.71 -0.74 13.96
CA ILE A 31 -7.02 -1.52 12.74
C ILE A 31 -8.52 -1.63 12.50
N GLY A 32 -9.31 -1.66 13.59
CA GLY A 32 -10.76 -1.79 13.56
C GLY A 32 -11.23 -3.20 13.20
N LYS A 33 -12.32 -3.31 12.41
CA LYS A 33 -13.00 -4.59 12.12
C LYS A 33 -12.11 -5.71 11.58
N ALA A 34 -11.03 -5.38 10.90
CA ALA A 34 -10.09 -6.35 10.33
C ALA A 34 -8.97 -6.77 11.31
N ALA A 35 -8.95 -6.23 12.53
CA ALA A 35 -7.91 -6.49 13.50
C ALA A 35 -7.63 -7.98 13.77
N PRO A 36 -8.63 -8.87 13.96
CA PRO A 36 -8.36 -10.28 14.26
C PRO A 36 -7.48 -10.97 13.20
N VAL A 37 -7.71 -10.68 11.92
CA VAL A 37 -6.93 -11.26 10.81
C VAL A 37 -5.50 -10.74 10.81
N TYR A 38 -5.33 -9.41 10.96
CA TYR A 38 -4.00 -8.80 10.93
C TYR A 38 -3.17 -9.15 12.16
N LEU A 39 -3.78 -9.17 13.34
CA LEU A 39 -3.08 -9.44 14.58
C LEU A 39 -2.61 -10.89 14.66
N ASN A 40 -3.41 -11.84 14.19
CA ASN A 40 -2.96 -13.22 14.05
C ASN A 40 -1.72 -13.34 13.14
N ASP A 41 -1.73 -12.65 11.99
CA ASP A 41 -0.57 -12.63 11.10
C ASP A 41 0.64 -11.92 11.75
N TYR A 42 0.42 -10.85 12.51
CA TYR A 42 1.50 -10.11 13.18
C TYR A 42 2.14 -10.92 14.31
N SER A 43 1.34 -11.61 15.14
CA SER A 43 1.85 -12.51 16.16
C SER A 43 2.64 -13.65 15.53
N ARG A 44 2.14 -14.25 14.45
CA ARG A 44 2.84 -15.29 13.71
C ARG A 44 4.17 -14.77 13.12
N MET A 45 4.16 -13.59 12.51
CA MET A 45 5.38 -12.95 11.98
C MET A 45 6.40 -12.66 13.09
N GLN A 46 5.94 -12.29 14.28
CA GLN A 46 6.79 -12.04 15.44
C GLN A 46 7.41 -13.33 15.98
N LEU A 47 6.61 -14.38 16.16
CA LEU A 47 7.06 -15.69 16.63
C LEU A 47 8.05 -16.36 15.67
N GLN A 48 7.81 -16.26 14.37
CA GLN A 48 8.63 -16.87 13.33
C GLN A 48 9.81 -15.97 12.88
N HIS A 49 9.97 -14.79 13.46
CA HIS A 49 10.97 -13.79 13.03
C HIS A 49 10.95 -13.52 11.50
N THR A 50 9.80 -13.66 10.86
CA THR A 50 9.64 -13.48 9.43
C THR A 50 8.96 -12.14 9.09
N LYS A 51 9.33 -11.58 7.94
CA LYS A 51 8.70 -10.35 7.38
C LYS A 51 7.73 -10.67 6.26
N ILE A 52 7.62 -11.95 5.89
CA ILE A 52 6.88 -12.42 4.73
C ILE A 52 5.51 -12.93 5.18
N SER A 53 4.47 -12.36 4.59
CA SER A 53 3.09 -12.85 4.72
C SER A 53 2.30 -12.49 3.47
N MET A 54 1.70 -13.47 2.85
CA MET A 54 0.90 -13.26 1.64
C MET A 54 -0.28 -12.31 1.88
N CYS A 55 -0.43 -11.32 1.03
CA CYS A 55 -1.51 -10.35 1.06
C CYS A 55 -2.23 -10.30 -0.29
N PHE A 56 -3.29 -11.09 -0.45
CA PHE A 56 -4.07 -11.12 -1.70
C PHE A 56 -4.68 -9.76 -2.06
N SER A 57 -5.09 -8.97 -1.06
CA SER A 57 -5.59 -7.62 -1.32
C SER A 57 -4.52 -6.71 -1.94
N ALA A 58 -3.25 -6.84 -1.54
CA ALA A 58 -2.16 -6.09 -2.14
C ALA A 58 -1.80 -6.60 -3.55
N LEU A 59 -2.00 -7.90 -3.81
CA LEU A 59 -1.84 -8.48 -5.15
C LEU A 59 -2.85 -7.88 -6.13
N VAL A 60 -4.15 -7.87 -5.75
CA VAL A 60 -5.26 -7.46 -6.62
C VAL A 60 -5.32 -5.93 -6.76
N PHE A 61 -5.25 -5.21 -5.65
CA PHE A 61 -5.43 -3.75 -5.64
C PHE A 61 -4.13 -2.95 -5.83
N GLY A 62 -3.01 -3.61 -5.96
CA GLY A 62 -1.76 -2.92 -6.21
C GLY A 62 -1.37 -1.93 -5.10
N PRO A 63 -0.79 -0.76 -5.46
CA PRO A 63 -0.44 0.28 -4.50
C PRO A 63 -1.68 0.90 -3.82
N PHE A 64 -2.87 0.79 -4.42
CA PHE A 64 -4.12 1.28 -3.81
C PHE A 64 -4.45 0.61 -2.47
N TYR A 65 -3.99 -0.62 -2.23
CA TYR A 65 -4.08 -1.27 -0.93
C TYR A 65 -3.47 -0.41 0.19
N PHE A 66 -2.32 0.21 -0.05
CA PHE A 66 -1.65 1.06 0.95
C PHE A 66 -2.36 2.40 1.14
N PHE A 67 -2.93 2.99 0.07
CA PHE A 67 -3.79 4.17 0.17
C PHE A 67 -5.05 3.86 0.98
N TYR A 68 -5.68 2.73 0.73
CA TYR A 68 -6.83 2.25 1.48
C TYR A 68 -6.52 2.08 2.98
N ARG A 69 -5.32 1.56 3.31
CA ARG A 69 -4.85 1.35 4.68
C ARG A 69 -4.16 2.57 5.30
N LYS A 70 -4.19 3.73 4.67
CA LYS A 70 -3.55 4.97 5.12
C LYS A 70 -2.03 4.83 5.34
N ALA A 71 -1.38 3.85 4.72
CA ALA A 71 0.06 3.65 4.78
C ALA A 71 0.76 4.46 3.68
N TRP A 72 0.82 5.78 3.86
CA TRP A 72 1.20 6.74 2.80
C TRP A 72 2.62 6.53 2.27
N LYS A 73 3.60 6.27 3.14
CA LYS A 73 5.00 6.06 2.73
C LYS A 73 5.14 4.91 1.73
N PRO A 74 4.72 3.66 2.04
CA PRO A 74 4.77 2.58 1.07
C PRO A 74 3.80 2.79 -0.12
N ALA A 75 2.67 3.48 0.08
CA ALA A 75 1.73 3.79 -1.00
C ALA A 75 2.40 4.58 -2.12
N PHE A 76 2.99 5.72 -1.79
CA PHE A 76 3.69 6.54 -2.78
C PHE A 76 4.96 5.88 -3.30
N GLY A 77 5.69 5.12 -2.46
CA GLY A 77 6.88 4.39 -2.89
C GLY A 77 6.58 3.37 -3.98
N PHE A 78 5.57 2.52 -3.79
CA PHE A 78 5.16 1.55 -4.82
C PHE A 78 4.53 2.21 -6.04
N LEU A 79 3.73 3.25 -5.85
CA LEU A 79 3.15 3.99 -6.97
C LEU A 79 4.24 4.60 -7.85
N ALA A 80 5.24 5.25 -7.26
CA ALA A 80 6.36 5.82 -8.01
C ALA A 80 7.17 4.73 -8.73
N ALA A 81 7.44 3.61 -8.06
CA ALA A 81 8.15 2.48 -8.67
C ALA A 81 7.38 1.89 -9.87
N GLU A 82 6.05 1.74 -9.75
CA GLU A 82 5.21 1.27 -10.86
C GLU A 82 5.18 2.26 -12.03
N LEU A 83 5.15 3.57 -11.76
CA LEU A 83 5.23 4.59 -12.82
C LEU A 83 6.57 4.54 -13.56
N VAL A 84 7.69 4.36 -12.84
CA VAL A 84 9.00 4.19 -13.46
C VAL A 84 9.05 2.95 -14.35
N VAL A 85 8.52 1.83 -13.87
CA VAL A 85 8.47 0.57 -14.65
C VAL A 85 7.54 0.69 -15.86
N ALA A 86 6.49 1.51 -15.79
CA ALA A 86 5.57 1.76 -16.90
C ALA A 86 6.12 2.73 -17.96
N LEU A 87 7.16 3.51 -17.66
CA LEU A 87 7.72 4.52 -18.58
C LEU A 87 7.99 4.01 -19.99
N PRO A 88 8.67 2.87 -20.22
CA PRO A 88 8.94 2.40 -21.59
C PRO A 88 7.67 2.07 -22.37
N THR A 89 6.66 1.57 -21.68
CA THR A 89 5.34 1.29 -22.29
C THR A 89 4.64 2.59 -22.70
N LEU A 90 4.70 3.61 -21.84
CA LEU A 90 4.18 4.95 -22.14
C LEU A 90 4.93 5.58 -23.33
N LEU A 91 6.26 5.48 -23.35
CA LEU A 91 7.07 5.96 -24.47
C LEU A 91 6.72 5.24 -25.78
N SER A 92 6.50 3.93 -25.76
CA SER A 92 6.09 3.18 -26.96
C SER A 92 4.71 3.62 -27.47
N MET A 93 3.77 3.90 -26.58
CA MET A 93 2.45 4.44 -26.94
C MET A 93 2.58 5.85 -27.56
N MET A 94 3.38 6.73 -26.97
CA MET A 94 3.64 8.06 -27.50
C MET A 94 4.33 8.01 -28.87
N GLN A 95 5.23 7.06 -29.09
CA GLN A 95 5.88 6.84 -30.38
C GLN A 95 4.88 6.38 -31.45
N ALA A 96 3.96 5.48 -31.08
CA ALA A 96 2.92 5.00 -31.98
C ALA A 96 1.93 6.11 -32.41
N THR A 97 1.73 7.12 -31.57
CA THR A 97 0.90 8.31 -31.89
C THR A 97 1.68 9.43 -32.61
N GLY A 98 2.97 9.21 -32.92
CA GLY A 98 3.80 10.21 -33.63
C GLY A 98 4.20 11.40 -32.76
N SER A 99 4.25 11.25 -31.44
CA SER A 99 4.62 12.33 -30.52
C SER A 99 6.05 12.82 -30.78
N PRO A 100 6.28 14.13 -30.88
CA PRO A 100 7.62 14.71 -31.09
C PRO A 100 8.56 14.44 -29.91
N LEU A 101 8.07 14.17 -28.71
CA LEU A 101 8.86 13.85 -27.52
C LEU A 101 9.65 12.54 -27.68
N THR A 102 9.21 11.66 -28.58
CA THR A 102 9.88 10.38 -28.87
C THR A 102 10.67 10.39 -30.16
N ALA A 103 10.70 11.56 -30.88
CA ALA A 103 11.50 11.73 -32.07
C ALA A 103 12.99 11.54 -31.76
N GLY A 104 13.64 10.62 -32.50
CA GLY A 104 15.06 10.29 -32.28
C GLY A 104 15.33 9.16 -31.28
N ILE A 105 14.33 8.66 -30.59
CA ILE A 105 14.50 7.46 -29.75
C ILE A 105 14.29 6.21 -30.61
N SER A 106 15.27 5.29 -30.59
CA SER A 106 15.16 4.03 -31.31
C SER A 106 14.01 3.18 -30.81
N SER A 107 13.10 2.78 -31.68
CA SER A 107 12.01 1.87 -31.34
C SER A 107 12.49 0.52 -30.79
N THR A 108 13.62 0.02 -31.31
CA THR A 108 14.25 -1.20 -30.80
C THR A 108 14.70 -1.03 -29.34
N ALA A 109 15.29 0.11 -28.99
CA ALA A 109 15.71 0.40 -27.62
C ALA A 109 14.52 0.44 -26.66
N ILE A 110 13.40 1.06 -27.06
CA ILE A 110 12.17 1.10 -26.26
C ILE A 110 11.60 -0.32 -26.05
N VAL A 111 11.58 -1.16 -27.08
CA VAL A 111 11.10 -2.54 -26.99
C VAL A 111 11.98 -3.36 -26.05
N VAL A 112 13.29 -3.29 -26.17
CA VAL A 112 14.20 -4.02 -25.26
C VAL A 112 14.01 -3.56 -23.83
N LEU A 113 13.95 -2.26 -23.59
CA LEU A 113 13.75 -1.69 -22.27
C LEU A 113 12.38 -2.11 -21.67
N SER A 114 11.31 -2.14 -22.48
CA SER A 114 10.00 -2.58 -22.01
C SER A 114 10.00 -4.05 -21.60
N ARG A 115 10.74 -4.92 -22.29
CA ARG A 115 10.88 -6.34 -21.89
C ARG A 115 11.62 -6.49 -20.56
N ILE A 116 12.69 -5.73 -20.36
CA ILE A 116 13.41 -5.71 -19.09
C ILE A 116 12.48 -5.23 -17.96
N MET A 117 11.77 -4.13 -18.18
CA MET A 117 10.86 -3.57 -17.17
C MET A 117 9.67 -4.47 -16.87
N THR A 118 9.24 -5.32 -17.79
CA THR A 118 8.22 -6.35 -17.53
C THR A 118 8.69 -7.32 -16.44
N VAL A 119 9.93 -7.77 -16.47
CA VAL A 119 10.50 -8.64 -15.43
C VAL A 119 10.53 -7.92 -14.08
N PHE A 120 10.97 -6.65 -14.07
CA PHE A 120 10.94 -5.83 -12.85
C PHE A 120 9.52 -5.63 -12.31
N SER A 121 8.52 -5.48 -13.18
CA SER A 121 7.11 -5.40 -12.78
C SER A 121 6.65 -6.64 -12.02
N PHE A 122 6.97 -7.84 -12.51
CA PHE A 122 6.68 -9.08 -11.78
C PHE A 122 7.37 -9.13 -10.42
N ALA A 123 8.64 -8.75 -10.35
CA ALA A 123 9.37 -8.70 -9.09
C ALA A 123 8.73 -7.70 -8.10
N LEU A 124 8.29 -6.55 -8.58
CA LEU A 124 7.60 -5.52 -7.79
C LEU A 124 6.26 -6.02 -7.23
N VAL A 125 5.47 -6.71 -8.08
CA VAL A 125 4.19 -7.32 -7.67
C VAL A 125 4.44 -8.37 -6.59
N MET A 126 5.44 -9.25 -6.76
CA MET A 126 5.80 -10.26 -5.76
C MET A 126 6.27 -9.61 -4.45
N LEU A 127 7.17 -8.65 -4.54
CA LEU A 127 7.68 -7.92 -3.38
C LEU A 127 6.53 -7.26 -2.59
N ARG A 128 5.66 -6.54 -3.28
CA ARG A 128 4.49 -5.91 -2.69
C ARG A 128 3.57 -6.94 -2.01
N THR A 129 3.25 -8.04 -2.70
CA THR A 129 2.36 -9.08 -2.18
C THR A 129 2.89 -9.72 -0.90
N LEU A 130 4.19 -9.99 -0.84
CA LEU A 130 4.83 -10.66 0.28
C LEU A 130 5.07 -9.73 1.48
N TYR A 131 5.40 -8.47 1.23
CA TYR A 131 5.78 -7.52 2.28
C TYR A 131 4.69 -6.54 2.68
N ALA A 132 3.51 -6.56 2.03
CA ALA A 132 2.44 -5.59 2.28
C ALA A 132 2.02 -5.52 3.74
N LYS A 133 1.78 -6.66 4.39
CA LYS A 133 1.36 -6.71 5.81
C LYS A 133 2.45 -6.21 6.75
N TRP A 134 3.72 -6.55 6.47
CA TRP A 134 4.84 -6.06 7.25
C TRP A 134 5.02 -4.53 7.14
N LEU A 135 4.93 -3.99 5.92
CA LEU A 135 5.01 -2.55 5.68
C LEU A 135 3.85 -1.80 6.35
N TYR A 136 2.64 -2.37 6.28
CA TYR A 136 1.49 -1.82 6.98
C TYR A 136 1.68 -1.87 8.49
N ARG A 137 2.11 -3.01 9.05
CA ARG A 137 2.45 -3.17 10.48
C ARG A 137 3.44 -2.10 10.94
N LYS A 138 4.54 -1.90 10.20
CA LYS A 138 5.54 -0.88 10.51
C LYS A 138 4.95 0.52 10.51
N SER A 139 4.19 0.88 9.49
CA SER A 139 3.55 2.20 9.38
C SER A 139 2.51 2.45 10.48
N ALA A 140 1.72 1.43 10.82
CA ALA A 140 0.73 1.49 11.88
C ALA A 140 1.40 1.60 13.26
N ALA A 141 2.44 0.79 13.54
CA ALA A 141 3.19 0.85 14.78
C ALA A 141 3.80 2.24 15.04
N GLU A 142 4.40 2.87 14.01
CA GLU A 142 4.93 4.23 14.13
C GLU A 142 3.84 5.24 14.54
N ARG A 143 2.64 5.12 13.97
CA ARG A 143 1.50 6.00 14.30
C ARG A 143 0.93 5.74 15.69
N ILE A 144 0.71 4.48 16.03
CA ILE A 144 0.21 4.12 17.35
C ILE A 144 1.17 4.61 18.45
N ARG A 145 2.49 4.41 18.27
CA ARG A 145 3.48 4.92 19.24
C ARG A 145 3.43 6.44 19.39
N ARG A 146 3.25 7.17 18.30
CA ARG A 146 3.10 8.64 18.32
C ARG A 146 1.84 9.05 19.09
N ILE A 147 0.69 8.42 18.79
CA ILE A 147 -0.58 8.69 19.48
C ILE A 147 -0.47 8.36 20.97
N ARG A 148 0.20 7.27 21.33
CA ARG A 148 0.44 6.90 22.73
C ARG A 148 1.29 7.93 23.50
N ALA A 149 2.27 8.49 22.83
CA ALA A 149 3.12 9.55 23.43
C ALA A 149 2.36 10.86 23.61
N GLU A 150 1.45 11.19 22.70
CA GLU A 150 0.68 12.42 22.70
C GLU A 150 -0.55 12.35 23.63
N PHE A 151 -1.19 11.17 23.72
CA PHE A 151 -2.42 10.93 24.49
C PHE A 151 -2.19 9.84 25.55
N PRO A 152 -1.72 10.21 26.77
CA PRO A 152 -1.52 9.25 27.85
C PRO A 152 -2.84 8.70 28.43
N ASP A 153 -3.91 9.49 28.38
CA ASP A 153 -5.24 9.03 28.81
C ASP A 153 -5.81 7.93 27.90
N ALA A 154 -6.25 6.82 28.50
CA ALA A 154 -6.71 5.64 27.78
C ALA A 154 -7.98 5.88 26.95
N ALA A 155 -8.92 6.71 27.46
CA ALA A 155 -10.18 6.98 26.77
C ALA A 155 -9.98 7.88 25.56
N GLN A 156 -9.20 8.96 25.73
CA GLN A 156 -8.83 9.86 24.63
C GLN A 156 -8.01 9.13 23.58
N ARG A 157 -7.01 8.33 23.98
CA ARG A 157 -6.19 7.53 23.09
C ARG A 157 -7.01 6.60 22.22
N ARG A 158 -7.97 5.86 22.81
CA ARG A 158 -8.88 4.97 22.08
C ARG A 158 -9.69 5.71 21.02
N ALA A 159 -10.24 6.88 21.37
CA ALA A 159 -10.99 7.71 20.43
C ALA A 159 -10.13 8.16 19.26
N VAL A 160 -8.90 8.62 19.52
CA VAL A 160 -7.96 9.06 18.48
C VAL A 160 -7.48 7.89 17.61
N LEU A 161 -7.15 6.74 18.22
CA LEU A 161 -6.74 5.53 17.48
C LEU A 161 -7.84 5.08 16.51
N SER A 162 -9.09 5.02 16.97
CA SER A 162 -10.20 4.62 16.11
C SER A 162 -10.51 5.63 15.00
N ALA A 163 -10.36 6.92 15.26
CA ALA A 163 -10.56 7.99 14.26
C ALA A 163 -9.46 8.02 13.19
N GLN A 164 -8.20 7.91 13.62
CA GLN A 164 -7.04 7.97 12.70
C GLN A 164 -6.74 6.64 12.01
N GLY A 165 -7.15 5.54 12.61
CA GLY A 165 -6.97 4.19 12.09
C GLY A 165 -7.97 3.81 11.00
N GLY A 166 -8.20 2.50 10.87
CA GLY A 166 -9.16 1.92 9.93
C GLY A 166 -8.72 2.05 8.48
N VAL A 167 -9.69 2.37 7.62
CA VAL A 167 -9.53 2.44 6.16
C VAL A 167 -9.90 3.81 5.61
N SER A 168 -9.38 4.15 4.42
CA SER A 168 -9.67 5.41 3.74
C SER A 168 -10.08 5.17 2.29
N ILE A 169 -11.37 5.24 2.02
CA ILE A 169 -11.90 5.23 0.64
C ILE A 169 -11.47 6.52 -0.08
N ALA A 170 -11.48 7.65 0.63
CA ALA A 170 -11.04 8.93 0.07
C ALA A 170 -9.56 8.89 -0.40
N GLY A 171 -8.69 8.15 0.32
CA GLY A 171 -7.30 7.95 -0.10
C GLY A 171 -7.19 7.19 -1.43
N VAL A 172 -8.03 6.18 -1.64
CA VAL A 172 -8.10 5.43 -2.91
C VAL A 172 -8.59 6.31 -4.05
N ILE A 173 -9.69 7.05 -3.81
CA ILE A 173 -10.26 7.97 -4.80
C ILE A 173 -9.23 9.05 -5.17
N GLY A 174 -8.58 9.66 -4.18
CA GLY A 174 -7.53 10.66 -4.40
C GLY A 174 -6.36 10.14 -5.23
N ALA A 175 -5.90 8.92 -4.96
CA ALA A 175 -4.84 8.28 -5.75
C ALA A 175 -5.29 7.99 -7.19
N PHE A 176 -6.55 7.56 -7.38
CA PHE A 176 -7.10 7.33 -8.70
C PHE A 176 -7.23 8.63 -9.51
N VAL A 177 -7.75 9.69 -8.89
CA VAL A 177 -7.84 11.02 -9.52
C VAL A 177 -6.46 11.55 -9.88
N LEU A 178 -5.47 11.39 -9.00
CA LEU A 178 -4.09 11.78 -9.28
C LEU A 178 -3.55 11.08 -10.54
N LEU A 179 -3.76 9.76 -10.66
CA LEU A 179 -3.33 9.01 -11.84
C LEU A 179 -4.07 9.43 -13.11
N MET A 180 -5.36 9.71 -13.01
CA MET A 180 -6.16 10.22 -14.14
C MET A 180 -5.63 11.59 -14.61
N VAL A 181 -5.38 12.51 -13.69
CA VAL A 181 -4.82 13.83 -14.02
C VAL A 181 -3.44 13.71 -14.67
N LEU A 182 -2.55 12.87 -14.11
CA LEU A 182 -1.24 12.61 -14.71
C LEU A 182 -1.36 12.02 -16.11
N GLY A 183 -2.26 11.05 -16.30
CA GLY A 183 -2.53 10.47 -17.62
C GLY A 183 -3.03 11.50 -18.63
N CYS A 184 -3.99 12.34 -18.24
CA CYS A 184 -4.49 13.43 -19.08
C CYS A 184 -3.40 14.42 -19.46
N LEU A 185 -2.57 14.85 -18.49
CA LEU A 185 -1.46 15.79 -18.76
C LEU A 185 -0.43 15.22 -19.74
N LEU A 186 -0.13 13.92 -19.64
CA LEU A 186 0.80 13.26 -20.55
C LEU A 186 0.21 13.10 -21.96
N TYR A 187 -1.12 12.93 -22.06
CA TYR A 187 -1.79 12.72 -23.35
C TYR A 187 -2.14 14.04 -24.07
N THR A 188 -2.40 15.12 -23.33
CA THR A 188 -2.80 16.44 -23.88
C THR A 188 -1.62 17.35 -24.23
N SER A 189 -0.40 16.81 -24.38
CA SER A 189 0.72 17.59 -24.91
C SER A 189 0.36 18.14 -26.30
N PRO A 190 0.45 19.47 -26.55
CA PRO A 190 -0.07 20.09 -27.75
C PRO A 190 0.57 19.49 -28.99
N SER A 191 -0.27 19.08 -29.94
CA SER A 191 0.16 18.66 -31.27
C SER A 191 0.80 19.84 -31.99
N PRO A 192 2.01 19.71 -32.58
CA PRO A 192 2.64 20.80 -33.32
C PRO A 192 2.00 21.10 -34.69
N ARG A 193 0.75 20.70 -34.91
CA ARG A 193 0.04 20.87 -36.18
C ARG A 193 -0.80 22.15 -36.29
N ASP A 194 -0.83 22.99 -35.27
CA ASP A 194 -1.61 24.23 -35.26
C ASP A 194 -0.68 25.47 -35.36
N GLY A 195 0.31 25.40 -36.25
CA GLY A 195 1.15 26.52 -36.61
C GLY A 195 1.44 26.53 -38.11
#